data_baaf7213185cf7174f9406d046a61216
#
_entry.id   baaf7213185cf7174f9406d046a61216
#
_cell.length_a   1.000
_cell.length_b   1.000
_cell.length_c   1.000
_cell.angle_alpha   90.00
_cell.angle_beta   90.00
_cell.angle_gamma   90.00
#
_symmetry.space_group_name_H-M   'P 1'
#
loop_
_entity.id
_entity.type
_entity.pdbx_description
1 polymer ?
#
loop_
_entity_poly.entity_id
_entity_poly.type
_entity_poly.pdbx_seq_one_letter_code
_entity_poly.pdbx_strand_id
1 'polypeptide(L)'
;MKCSICGRKAAVEVRRQGRAFCPEHYLEWFEAQVRRSIRRHRMIEPGERVLVAVSGGKDSIALWEVLHRLGYATTGLHIQLGIDDYSRRALAVTRQFADERGLPLILVDLRTAYRLSIPQLAELTRRRTCSVCGLTKRYVMNRVAVEEGFDVVATGHNLDDEASVLLGNVLHWQTDALVRQGPVLPAKEKLAKRIKPLYLLTEREILAYTLLRRLPYQHEECPFAVGAKSLLYKEALNKLEHAMPGTKQVFLEQYLKKIEPVLKGGLASEEAKLKECERCGYPTTGEVCAFCRTWDQAYRWAKKRTQLSEEARFDPRPALTFFPEQPRDEAKDPAPPSAAPR
;
A
#
# COMPACT_ATOMS: atom_id res chain seq x y z
N MET A 1 4.18 -0.23 35.74
CA MET A 1 3.37 0.94 35.33
C MET A 1 1.89 0.65 35.50
N LYS A 2 1.08 1.69 35.78
CA LYS A 2 -0.38 1.63 35.84
C LYS A 2 -1.00 2.22 34.57
N CYS A 3 -2.16 1.70 34.19
CA CYS A 3 -2.94 2.23 33.08
C CYS A 3 -3.37 3.67 33.36
N SER A 4 -3.10 4.59 32.45
CA SER A 4 -3.42 6.02 32.58
C SER A 4 -4.93 6.34 32.58
N ILE A 5 -5.79 5.33 32.33
CA ILE A 5 -7.25 5.49 32.32
C ILE A 5 -7.88 4.85 33.57
N CYS A 6 -7.59 3.56 33.84
CA CYS A 6 -8.28 2.82 34.88
C CYS A 6 -7.41 2.40 36.07
N GLY A 7 -6.13 2.73 36.11
CA GLY A 7 -5.21 2.38 37.19
C GLY A 7 -4.79 0.90 37.26
N ARG A 8 -5.39 -0.02 36.47
CA ARG A 8 -4.98 -1.43 36.40
C ARG A 8 -3.54 -1.55 35.86
N LYS A 9 -2.92 -2.74 35.97
CA LYS A 9 -1.59 -3.01 35.42
C LYS A 9 -1.57 -2.70 33.94
N ALA A 10 -0.61 -1.88 33.52
CA ALA A 10 -0.41 -1.55 32.10
C ALA A 10 0.31 -2.70 31.35
N ALA A 11 -0.07 -2.92 30.09
CA ALA A 11 0.56 -3.87 29.19
C ALA A 11 1.42 -3.16 28.12
N VAL A 12 1.04 -1.96 27.71
CA VAL A 12 1.72 -1.21 26.66
C VAL A 12 2.00 0.23 27.10
N GLU A 13 3.23 0.68 26.86
CA GLU A 13 3.63 2.08 27.05
C GLU A 13 3.73 2.80 25.70
N VAL A 14 3.06 3.95 25.60
CA VAL A 14 3.17 4.89 24.48
C VAL A 14 4.08 6.03 24.91
N ARG A 15 5.41 5.81 24.80
CA ARG A 15 6.46 6.69 25.33
C ARG A 15 6.36 8.13 24.83
N ARG A 16 6.05 8.32 23.53
CA ARG A 16 5.89 9.64 22.92
C ARG A 16 4.75 10.48 23.51
N GLN A 17 3.84 9.85 24.27
CA GLN A 17 2.74 10.52 24.96
C GLN A 17 2.87 10.48 26.49
N GLY A 18 3.92 9.82 27.03
CA GLY A 18 4.09 9.62 28.46
C GLY A 18 2.95 8.83 29.09
N ARG A 19 2.26 7.95 28.35
CA ARG A 19 1.07 7.22 28.79
C ARG A 19 1.28 5.72 28.69
N ALA A 20 0.66 4.99 29.61
CA ALA A 20 0.63 3.53 29.60
C ALA A 20 -0.81 3.03 29.67
N PHE A 21 -1.09 1.89 29.03
CA PHE A 21 -2.44 1.37 28.91
C PHE A 21 -2.50 -0.14 29.25
N CYS A 22 -3.59 -0.58 29.89
CA CYS A 22 -3.95 -1.99 29.92
C CYS A 22 -4.41 -2.44 28.52
N PRO A 23 -4.54 -3.77 28.26
CA PRO A 23 -4.88 -4.27 26.94
C PRO A 23 -6.14 -3.62 26.35
N GLU A 24 -7.23 -3.53 27.10
CA GLU A 24 -8.51 -2.97 26.65
C GLU A 24 -8.37 -1.50 26.24
N HIS A 25 -7.85 -0.66 27.15
CA HIS A 25 -7.70 0.77 26.87
C HIS A 25 -6.64 1.07 25.80
N TYR A 26 -5.68 0.14 25.59
CA TYR A 26 -4.76 0.27 24.47
C TYR A 26 -5.46 0.07 23.11
N LEU A 27 -6.30 -0.95 23.01
CA LEU A 27 -7.07 -1.23 21.80
C LEU A 27 -8.02 -0.06 21.47
N GLU A 28 -8.72 0.46 22.45
CA GLU A 28 -9.58 1.65 22.31
C GLU A 28 -8.77 2.88 21.88
N TRP A 29 -7.63 3.13 22.51
CA TRP A 29 -6.74 4.22 22.17
C TRP A 29 -6.25 4.10 20.71
N PHE A 30 -5.82 2.91 20.30
CA PHE A 30 -5.33 2.67 18.94
C PHE A 30 -6.41 2.96 17.89
N GLU A 31 -7.60 2.38 18.07
CA GLU A 31 -8.75 2.60 17.18
C GLU A 31 -9.16 4.09 17.15
N ALA A 32 -9.10 4.78 18.29
CA ALA A 32 -9.36 6.22 18.36
C ALA A 32 -8.32 7.06 17.60
N GLN A 33 -7.01 6.66 17.61
CA GLN A 33 -5.99 7.35 16.81
C GLN A 33 -6.28 7.21 15.31
N VAL A 34 -6.61 5.99 14.83
CA VAL A 34 -6.96 5.75 13.42
C VAL A 34 -8.21 6.56 13.03
N ARG A 35 -9.25 6.51 13.83
CA ARG A 35 -10.48 7.31 13.62
C ARG A 35 -10.18 8.79 13.54
N ARG A 36 -9.30 9.31 14.42
CA ARG A 36 -8.86 10.72 14.39
C ARG A 36 -8.12 11.06 13.10
N SER A 37 -7.20 10.20 12.64
CA SER A 37 -6.48 10.37 11.39
C SER A 37 -7.43 10.45 10.20
N ILE A 38 -8.39 9.54 10.12
CA ILE A 38 -9.39 9.50 9.05
C ILE A 38 -10.23 10.78 9.04
N ARG A 39 -10.73 11.20 10.19
CA ARG A 39 -11.55 12.42 10.30
C ARG A 39 -10.76 13.69 9.99
N ARG A 40 -9.54 13.81 10.54
CA ARG A 40 -8.68 15.00 10.35
C ARG A 40 -8.39 15.29 8.87
N HIS A 41 -8.22 14.25 8.08
CA HIS A 41 -7.83 14.35 6.68
C HIS A 41 -8.95 13.96 5.71
N ARG A 42 -10.17 13.76 6.19
CA ARG A 42 -11.31 13.30 5.36
C ARG A 42 -10.92 12.15 4.45
N MET A 43 -10.26 11.14 5.05
CA MET A 43 -9.69 10.02 4.29
C MET A 43 -10.76 9.13 3.66
N ILE A 44 -11.86 8.94 4.38
CA ILE A 44 -12.99 8.10 3.96
C ILE A 44 -14.26 8.88 4.28
N GLU A 45 -15.07 9.13 3.25
CA GLU A 45 -16.39 9.75 3.39
C GLU A 45 -17.49 8.67 3.59
N PRO A 46 -18.65 9.05 4.14
CA PRO A 46 -19.76 8.10 4.30
C PRO A 46 -20.16 7.45 2.97
N GLY A 47 -20.29 6.13 2.96
CA GLY A 47 -20.68 5.36 1.78
C GLY A 47 -19.55 4.98 0.83
N GLU A 48 -18.33 5.52 1.01
CA GLU A 48 -17.19 5.15 0.16
C GLU A 48 -16.77 3.69 0.38
N ARG A 49 -16.48 2.98 -0.70
CA ARG A 49 -15.93 1.62 -0.74
C ARG A 49 -14.41 1.67 -0.66
N VAL A 50 -13.84 0.95 0.31
CA VAL A 50 -12.40 0.99 0.59
C VAL A 50 -11.71 -0.28 0.14
N LEU A 51 -10.78 -0.19 -0.79
CA LEU A 51 -9.85 -1.26 -1.17
C LEU A 51 -8.63 -1.20 -0.25
N VAL A 52 -8.42 -2.21 0.58
CA VAL A 52 -7.29 -2.29 1.50
C VAL A 52 -6.18 -3.12 0.88
N ALA A 53 -5.02 -2.53 0.64
CA ALA A 53 -3.85 -3.25 0.14
C ALA A 53 -3.25 -4.13 1.25
N VAL A 54 -3.42 -5.45 1.14
CA VAL A 54 -3.02 -6.42 2.18
C VAL A 54 -1.84 -7.25 1.69
N SER A 55 -0.68 -7.04 2.32
CA SER A 55 0.55 -7.78 1.98
C SER A 55 0.77 -9.05 2.82
N GLY A 56 -0.09 -9.32 3.80
CA GLY A 56 0.09 -10.37 4.80
C GLY A 56 0.95 -9.96 6.01
N GLY A 57 1.65 -8.85 5.95
CA GLY A 57 2.43 -8.32 7.09
C GLY A 57 1.55 -7.61 8.12
N LYS A 58 2.08 -7.47 9.35
CA LYS A 58 1.38 -6.93 10.53
C LYS A 58 0.64 -5.61 10.28
N ASP A 59 1.27 -4.66 9.55
CA ASP A 59 0.72 -3.32 9.36
C ASP A 59 -0.52 -3.33 8.45
N SER A 60 -0.49 -4.12 7.39
CA SER A 60 -1.61 -4.24 6.46
C SER A 60 -2.79 -5.01 7.05
N ILE A 61 -2.51 -6.05 7.83
CA ILE A 61 -3.53 -6.83 8.56
C ILE A 61 -4.16 -5.97 9.67
N ALA A 62 -3.34 -5.26 10.46
CA ALA A 62 -3.85 -4.35 11.51
C ALA A 62 -4.68 -3.21 10.90
N LEU A 63 -4.28 -2.67 9.76
CA LEU A 63 -5.08 -1.67 9.04
C LEU A 63 -6.45 -2.23 8.65
N TRP A 64 -6.50 -3.41 8.06
CA TRP A 64 -7.76 -4.01 7.63
C TRP A 64 -8.67 -4.32 8.81
N GLU A 65 -8.14 -4.91 9.88
CA GLU A 65 -8.86 -5.13 11.13
C GLU A 65 -9.47 -3.84 11.68
N VAL A 66 -8.66 -2.77 11.83
CA VAL A 66 -9.15 -1.54 12.44
C VAL A 66 -10.19 -0.84 11.58
N LEU A 67 -10.04 -0.83 10.25
CA LEU A 67 -11.05 -0.24 9.36
C LEU A 67 -12.37 -1.02 9.41
N HIS A 68 -12.31 -2.36 9.39
CA HIS A 68 -13.48 -3.21 9.55
C HIS A 68 -14.19 -2.94 10.89
N ARG A 69 -13.45 -2.90 12.01
CA ARG A 69 -14.00 -2.61 13.34
C ARG A 69 -14.59 -1.22 13.48
N LEU A 70 -14.09 -0.26 12.73
CA LEU A 70 -14.64 1.09 12.67
C LEU A 70 -15.90 1.18 11.77
N GLY A 71 -16.33 0.07 11.14
CA GLY A 71 -17.56 -0.03 10.37
C GLY A 71 -17.43 0.44 8.91
N TYR A 72 -16.22 0.56 8.37
CA TYR A 72 -16.04 0.91 6.95
C TYR A 72 -16.28 -0.29 6.05
N ALA A 73 -16.86 -0.04 4.86
CA ALA A 73 -17.05 -1.04 3.80
C ALA A 73 -15.70 -1.36 3.15
N THR A 74 -15.05 -2.45 3.58
CA THR A 74 -13.69 -2.80 3.17
C THR A 74 -13.62 -4.09 2.36
N THR A 75 -12.81 -4.10 1.31
CA THR A 75 -12.39 -5.29 0.56
C THR A 75 -10.87 -5.36 0.56
N GLY A 76 -10.30 -6.52 0.88
CA GLY A 76 -8.86 -6.72 0.79
C GLY A 76 -8.39 -6.89 -0.65
N LEU A 77 -7.20 -6.37 -0.98
CA LEU A 77 -6.49 -6.69 -2.20
C LEU A 77 -5.13 -7.28 -1.87
N HIS A 78 -4.94 -8.55 -2.21
CA HIS A 78 -3.64 -9.20 -2.12
C HIS A 78 -3.00 -9.35 -3.51
N ILE A 79 -1.74 -8.92 -3.65
CA ILE A 79 -0.97 -9.07 -4.88
C ILE A 79 0.11 -10.12 -4.65
N GLN A 80 -0.07 -11.29 -5.22
CA GLN A 80 0.86 -12.42 -5.17
C GLN A 80 2.05 -12.13 -6.09
N LEU A 81 3.20 -11.86 -5.50
CA LEU A 81 4.38 -11.35 -6.22
C LEU A 81 5.22 -12.45 -6.90
N GLY A 82 4.93 -13.72 -6.61
CA GLY A 82 5.69 -14.86 -7.11
C GLY A 82 7.08 -14.99 -6.47
N ILE A 83 7.26 -14.52 -5.23
CA ILE A 83 8.47 -14.71 -4.41
C ILE A 83 8.28 -15.99 -3.60
N ASP A 84 8.37 -17.12 -4.24
CA ASP A 84 8.33 -18.49 -3.72
C ASP A 84 7.52 -18.66 -2.40
N ASP A 85 8.10 -19.26 -1.38
CA ASP A 85 7.46 -19.52 -0.09
C ASP A 85 7.01 -18.25 0.64
N TYR A 86 7.76 -17.17 0.50
CA TYR A 86 7.38 -15.89 1.08
C TYR A 86 5.98 -15.46 0.61
N SER A 87 5.75 -15.47 -0.71
CA SER A 87 4.45 -15.07 -1.27
C SER A 87 3.33 -16.05 -0.92
N ARG A 88 3.63 -17.37 -0.86
CA ARG A 88 2.64 -18.39 -0.48
C ARG A 88 2.15 -18.20 0.97
N ARG A 89 3.09 -17.97 1.90
CA ARG A 89 2.76 -17.71 3.32
C ARG A 89 1.98 -16.41 3.48
N ALA A 90 2.37 -15.35 2.77
CA ALA A 90 1.66 -14.07 2.78
C ALA A 90 0.20 -14.22 2.36
N LEU A 91 -0.06 -14.98 1.28
CA LEU A 91 -1.41 -15.26 0.82
C LEU A 91 -2.20 -16.11 1.82
N ALA A 92 -1.58 -17.17 2.38
CA ALA A 92 -2.24 -18.04 3.34
C ALA A 92 -2.72 -17.26 4.57
N VAL A 93 -1.86 -16.40 5.13
CA VAL A 93 -2.21 -15.52 6.26
C VAL A 93 -3.31 -14.53 5.89
N THR A 94 -3.25 -13.93 4.70
CA THR A 94 -4.25 -12.96 4.26
C THR A 94 -5.62 -13.63 4.08
N ARG A 95 -5.66 -14.83 3.51
CA ARG A 95 -6.90 -15.62 3.37
C ARG A 95 -7.45 -16.02 4.72
N GLN A 96 -6.62 -16.58 5.60
CA GLN A 96 -7.04 -16.93 6.96
C GLN A 96 -7.70 -15.74 7.65
N PHE A 97 -7.08 -14.56 7.59
CA PHE A 97 -7.63 -13.34 8.19
C PHE A 97 -8.99 -12.96 7.58
N ALA A 98 -9.11 -13.02 6.25
CA ALA A 98 -10.35 -12.72 5.54
C ALA A 98 -11.48 -13.68 5.90
N ASP A 99 -11.18 -14.99 5.86
CA ASP A 99 -12.15 -16.08 6.13
C ASP A 99 -12.66 -16.02 7.58
N GLU A 100 -11.77 -15.83 8.57
CA GLU A 100 -12.13 -15.71 9.99
C GLU A 100 -13.09 -14.55 10.27
N ARG A 101 -13.12 -13.52 9.41
CA ARG A 101 -13.93 -12.30 9.57
C ARG A 101 -15.04 -12.14 8.55
N GLY A 102 -15.18 -13.09 7.63
CA GLY A 102 -16.15 -13.01 6.54
C GLY A 102 -15.93 -11.79 5.63
N LEU A 103 -14.66 -11.38 5.42
CA LEU A 103 -14.32 -10.20 4.64
C LEU A 103 -14.02 -10.56 3.19
N PRO A 104 -14.50 -9.76 2.20
CA PRO A 104 -14.20 -10.00 0.80
C PRO A 104 -12.72 -9.73 0.49
N LEU A 105 -12.11 -10.61 -0.32
CA LEU A 105 -10.72 -10.52 -0.73
C LEU A 105 -10.60 -10.67 -2.24
N ILE A 106 -9.86 -9.77 -2.87
CA ILE A 106 -9.45 -9.84 -4.28
C ILE A 106 -7.98 -10.28 -4.31
N LEU A 107 -7.69 -11.31 -5.12
CA LEU A 107 -6.34 -11.79 -5.38
C LEU A 107 -5.92 -11.43 -6.81
N VAL A 108 -4.74 -10.86 -6.96
CA VAL A 108 -4.02 -10.73 -8.22
C VAL A 108 -2.75 -11.56 -8.13
N ASP A 109 -2.71 -12.71 -8.80
CA ASP A 109 -1.48 -13.50 -8.93
C ASP A 109 -0.72 -13.05 -10.17
N LEU A 110 0.50 -12.51 -9.99
CA LEU A 110 1.28 -11.96 -11.10
C LEU A 110 1.74 -13.04 -12.10
N ARG A 111 1.97 -14.27 -11.64
CA ARG A 111 2.33 -15.39 -12.54
C ARG A 111 1.16 -15.78 -13.43
N THR A 112 -0.04 -15.75 -12.88
CA THR A 112 -1.26 -16.00 -13.64
C THR A 112 -1.61 -14.80 -14.53
N ALA A 113 -1.62 -13.59 -13.97
CA ALA A 113 -2.02 -12.38 -14.70
C ALA A 113 -1.01 -11.97 -15.78
N TYR A 114 0.28 -12.05 -15.45
CA TYR A 114 1.35 -11.50 -16.31
C TYR A 114 2.47 -12.52 -16.64
N ARG A 115 2.27 -13.80 -16.36
CA ARG A 115 3.19 -14.91 -16.68
C ARG A 115 4.61 -14.79 -16.10
N LEU A 116 4.91 -13.73 -15.36
CA LEU A 116 6.21 -13.46 -14.74
C LEU A 116 6.05 -13.05 -13.29
N SER A 117 6.98 -13.48 -12.45
CA SER A 117 7.10 -13.03 -11.07
C SER A 117 7.88 -11.71 -10.97
N ILE A 118 7.83 -11.05 -9.81
CA ILE A 118 8.65 -9.84 -9.55
C ILE A 118 10.16 -10.11 -9.65
N PRO A 119 10.72 -11.20 -9.10
CA PRO A 119 12.13 -11.53 -9.31
C PRO A 119 12.50 -11.67 -10.80
N GLN A 120 11.70 -12.39 -11.58
CA GLN A 120 11.92 -12.54 -13.02
C GLN A 120 11.85 -11.18 -13.74
N LEU A 121 10.85 -10.35 -13.41
CA LEU A 121 10.72 -9.00 -13.96
C LEU A 121 11.96 -8.15 -13.68
N ALA A 122 12.50 -8.21 -12.45
CA ALA A 122 13.71 -7.48 -12.05
C ALA A 122 14.93 -7.93 -12.84
N GLU A 123 15.12 -9.24 -12.98
CA GLU A 123 16.22 -9.85 -13.72
C GLU A 123 16.18 -9.47 -15.21
N LEU A 124 15.02 -9.68 -15.85
CA LEU A 124 14.82 -9.41 -17.28
C LEU A 124 14.99 -7.94 -17.65
N THR A 125 14.62 -7.05 -16.73
CA THR A 125 14.74 -5.59 -16.94
C THR A 125 16.04 -5.00 -16.41
N ARG A 126 16.87 -5.79 -15.71
CA ARG A 126 18.09 -5.34 -15.01
C ARG A 126 17.82 -4.19 -14.03
N ARG A 127 16.66 -4.23 -13.36
CA ARG A 127 16.25 -3.23 -12.38
C ARG A 127 16.27 -3.80 -10.97
N ARG A 128 16.40 -2.93 -9.96
CA ARG A 128 16.27 -3.33 -8.56
C ARG A 128 14.88 -3.91 -8.29
N THR A 129 14.81 -5.06 -7.63
CA THR A 129 13.57 -5.79 -7.33
C THR A 129 12.51 -4.91 -6.65
N CYS A 130 12.90 -4.13 -5.64
CA CYS A 130 11.98 -3.21 -4.94
C CYS A 130 11.41 -2.13 -5.86
N SER A 131 12.17 -1.65 -6.85
CA SER A 131 11.71 -0.63 -7.80
C SER A 131 10.60 -1.16 -8.70
N VAL A 132 10.80 -2.33 -9.32
CA VAL A 132 9.78 -2.94 -10.20
C VAL A 132 8.58 -3.46 -9.39
N CYS A 133 8.81 -3.96 -8.17
CA CYS A 133 7.76 -4.34 -7.24
C CYS A 133 6.85 -3.16 -6.89
N GLY A 134 7.43 -2.04 -6.47
CA GLY A 134 6.68 -0.82 -6.14
C GLY A 134 5.92 -0.25 -7.33
N LEU A 135 6.52 -0.27 -8.54
CA LEU A 135 5.86 0.13 -9.77
C LEU A 135 4.63 -0.74 -10.05
N THR A 136 4.80 -2.07 -10.02
CA THR A 136 3.75 -3.05 -10.30
C THR A 136 2.61 -2.97 -9.27
N LYS A 137 2.94 -2.92 -7.98
CA LYS A 137 1.92 -2.79 -6.92
C LYS A 137 1.07 -1.53 -7.09
N ARG A 138 1.70 -0.36 -7.32
CA ARG A 138 0.96 0.89 -7.48
C ARG A 138 0.04 0.88 -8.71
N TYR A 139 0.49 0.28 -9.80
CA TYR A 139 -0.33 0.11 -10.99
C TYR A 139 -1.53 -0.79 -10.70
N VAL A 140 -1.29 -2.00 -10.18
CA VAL A 140 -2.33 -3.01 -9.93
C VAL A 140 -3.36 -2.47 -8.91
N MET A 141 -2.90 -1.89 -7.78
CA MET A 141 -3.82 -1.31 -6.79
C MET A 141 -4.75 -0.27 -7.38
N ASN A 142 -4.19 0.64 -8.18
CA ASN A 142 -5.01 1.68 -8.82
C ASN A 142 -5.95 1.10 -9.88
N ARG A 143 -5.45 0.17 -10.68
CA ARG A 143 -6.23 -0.47 -11.74
C ARG A 143 -7.44 -1.19 -11.18
N VAL A 144 -7.23 -2.04 -10.18
CA VAL A 144 -8.31 -2.76 -9.49
C VAL A 144 -9.29 -1.78 -8.83
N ALA A 145 -8.79 -0.73 -8.17
CA ALA A 145 -9.66 0.24 -7.54
C ALA A 145 -10.60 0.92 -8.55
N VAL A 146 -10.07 1.38 -9.67
CA VAL A 146 -10.85 2.08 -10.69
C VAL A 146 -11.81 1.14 -11.42
N GLU A 147 -11.36 -0.06 -11.81
CA GLU A 147 -12.18 -1.01 -12.59
C GLU A 147 -13.29 -1.66 -11.76
N GLU A 148 -13.02 -1.92 -10.46
CA GLU A 148 -14.00 -2.52 -9.57
C GLU A 148 -14.84 -1.47 -8.78
N GLY A 149 -14.67 -0.18 -9.09
CA GLY A 149 -15.45 0.91 -8.53
C GLY A 149 -15.21 1.15 -7.04
N PHE A 150 -13.95 1.04 -6.57
CA PHE A 150 -13.57 1.48 -5.24
C PHE A 150 -13.19 2.96 -5.25
N ASP A 151 -13.68 3.69 -4.25
CA ASP A 151 -13.43 5.12 -4.12
C ASP A 151 -12.04 5.40 -3.53
N VAL A 152 -11.59 4.51 -2.65
CA VAL A 152 -10.40 4.71 -1.80
C VAL A 152 -9.52 3.48 -1.80
N VAL A 153 -8.20 3.68 -1.94
CA VAL A 153 -7.17 2.67 -1.68
C VAL A 153 -6.48 2.98 -0.35
N ALA A 154 -6.62 2.13 0.64
CA ALA A 154 -5.95 2.25 1.94
C ALA A 154 -4.69 1.40 1.98
N THR A 155 -3.58 1.96 2.49
CA THR A 155 -2.30 1.27 2.63
C THR A 155 -1.79 1.32 4.07
N GLY A 156 -1.11 0.25 4.53
CA GLY A 156 -0.60 0.10 5.89
C GLY A 156 0.68 0.91 6.20
N HIS A 157 0.98 1.96 5.42
CA HIS A 157 2.12 2.82 5.73
C HIS A 157 1.92 3.52 7.08
N ASN A 158 2.93 3.46 7.91
CA ASN A 158 2.93 3.92 9.29
C ASN A 158 3.87 5.12 9.50
N LEU A 159 4.00 5.60 10.74
CA LEU A 159 4.86 6.74 11.08
C LEU A 159 6.33 6.48 10.75
N ASP A 160 6.82 5.26 10.97
CA ASP A 160 8.21 4.91 10.70
C ASP A 160 8.52 4.94 9.20
N ASP A 161 7.56 4.49 8.37
CA ASP A 161 7.66 4.57 6.91
C ASP A 161 7.65 6.01 6.42
N GLU A 162 6.67 6.79 6.86
CA GLU A 162 6.48 8.17 6.40
C GLU A 162 7.66 9.07 6.82
N ALA A 163 8.11 8.93 8.07
CA ALA A 163 9.27 9.70 8.55
C ALA A 163 10.57 9.30 7.82
N SER A 164 10.76 8.01 7.53
CA SER A 164 11.96 7.55 6.79
C SER A 164 11.97 8.03 5.34
N VAL A 165 10.82 8.01 4.68
CA VAL A 165 10.67 8.55 3.31
C VAL A 165 10.87 10.06 3.32
N LEU A 166 10.31 10.77 4.29
CA LEU A 166 10.49 12.21 4.45
C LEU A 166 11.97 12.55 4.64
N LEU A 167 12.67 11.84 5.54
CA LEU A 167 14.11 12.06 5.76
C LEU A 167 14.90 11.85 4.47
N GLY A 168 14.64 10.76 3.74
CA GLY A 168 15.31 10.49 2.47
C GLY A 168 15.04 11.58 1.43
N ASN A 169 13.80 12.05 1.31
CA ASN A 169 13.44 13.12 0.37
C ASN A 169 14.09 14.46 0.73
N VAL A 170 14.17 14.79 2.01
CA VAL A 170 14.83 16.02 2.50
C VAL A 170 16.34 15.96 2.27
N LEU A 171 17.00 14.85 2.61
CA LEU A 171 18.45 14.68 2.43
C LEU A 171 18.89 14.77 0.96
N HIS A 172 17.99 14.43 0.04
CA HIS A 172 18.27 14.48 -1.41
C HIS A 172 17.55 15.63 -2.12
N TRP A 173 16.87 16.50 -1.38
CA TRP A 173 16.08 17.61 -1.92
C TRP A 173 15.17 17.22 -3.08
N GLN A 174 14.48 16.07 -2.92
CA GLN A 174 13.53 15.59 -3.93
C GLN A 174 12.20 16.34 -3.83
N THR A 175 12.19 17.57 -4.31
CA THR A 175 11.06 18.53 -4.17
C THR A 175 9.75 17.95 -4.71
N ASP A 176 9.77 17.30 -5.90
CA ASP A 176 8.59 16.66 -6.47
C ASP A 176 8.01 15.53 -5.59
N ALA A 177 8.88 14.80 -4.89
CA ALA A 177 8.46 13.77 -3.96
C ALA A 177 7.91 14.37 -2.67
N LEU A 178 8.55 15.43 -2.17
CA LEU A 178 8.10 16.20 -1.00
C LEU A 178 6.68 16.75 -1.23
N VAL A 179 6.42 17.46 -2.32
CA VAL A 179 5.08 18.02 -2.63
C VAL A 179 3.98 16.94 -2.62
N ARG A 180 4.32 15.69 -2.99
CA ARG A 180 3.38 14.57 -3.04
C ARG A 180 3.37 13.69 -1.78
N GLN A 181 4.18 14.04 -0.79
CA GLN A 181 4.23 13.28 0.46
C GLN A 181 3.13 13.74 1.40
N GLY A 182 2.26 12.82 1.82
CA GLY A 182 1.18 13.13 2.75
C GLY A 182 0.33 11.91 3.04
N PRO A 183 -0.56 12.02 4.05
CA PRO A 183 -1.44 10.92 4.45
C PRO A 183 -2.58 10.65 3.47
N VAL A 184 -2.85 11.61 2.56
CA VAL A 184 -3.87 11.51 1.50
C VAL A 184 -3.28 11.96 0.18
N LEU A 185 -3.45 11.13 -0.84
CA LEU A 185 -3.27 11.52 -2.23
C LEU A 185 -4.67 11.57 -2.85
N PRO A 186 -5.14 12.77 -3.26
CA PRO A 186 -6.50 12.93 -3.76
C PRO A 186 -6.72 12.12 -5.04
N ALA A 187 -8.00 11.77 -5.27
CA ALA A 187 -8.41 11.21 -6.54
C ALA A 187 -8.13 12.21 -7.68
N LYS A 188 -7.69 11.71 -8.81
CA LYS A 188 -7.62 12.40 -10.09
C LYS A 188 -8.30 11.52 -11.13
N GLU A 189 -8.52 12.05 -12.33
CA GLU A 189 -9.07 11.24 -13.42
C GLU A 189 -8.31 9.91 -13.58
N LYS A 190 -9.02 8.78 -13.50
CA LYS A 190 -8.47 7.41 -13.54
C LYS A 190 -7.41 7.07 -12.48
N LEU A 191 -7.34 7.87 -11.41
CA LEU A 191 -6.53 7.58 -10.22
C LEU A 191 -7.41 7.62 -8.97
N ALA A 192 -7.52 6.48 -8.28
CA ALA A 192 -8.25 6.39 -7.03
C ALA A 192 -7.57 7.19 -5.90
N LYS A 193 -8.36 7.74 -4.99
CA LYS A 193 -7.86 8.36 -3.76
C LYS A 193 -7.05 7.32 -2.96
N ARG A 194 -5.84 7.70 -2.51
CA ARG A 194 -5.00 6.83 -1.66
C ARG A 194 -4.83 7.43 -0.30
N ILE A 195 -4.97 6.59 0.73
CA ILE A 195 -4.90 7.02 2.12
C ILE A 195 -3.96 6.14 2.95
N LYS A 196 -3.45 6.72 4.04
CA LYS A 196 -2.55 6.06 4.99
C LYS A 196 -3.07 6.26 6.43
N PRO A 197 -4.11 5.52 6.85
CA PRO A 197 -4.75 5.76 8.15
C PRO A 197 -3.82 5.58 9.35
N LEU A 198 -2.75 4.78 9.20
CA LEU A 198 -1.76 4.48 10.24
C LEU A 198 -0.58 5.47 10.31
N TYR A 199 -0.58 6.55 9.51
CA TYR A 199 0.56 7.43 9.31
C TYR A 199 1.15 8.09 10.58
N LEU A 200 0.39 8.14 11.67
CA LEU A 200 0.84 8.65 12.99
C LEU A 200 1.06 7.54 14.02
N LEU A 201 0.94 6.28 13.66
CA LEU A 201 1.19 5.14 14.54
C LEU A 201 2.53 4.50 14.21
N THR A 202 3.33 4.22 15.24
CA THR A 202 4.64 3.57 15.07
C THR A 202 4.49 2.08 14.79
N GLU A 203 5.50 1.48 14.17
CA GLU A 203 5.57 0.01 13.97
C GLU A 203 5.40 -0.76 15.29
N ARG A 204 5.97 -0.25 16.39
CA ARG A 204 5.85 -0.82 17.73
C ARG A 204 4.41 -0.77 18.25
N GLU A 205 3.71 0.33 18.02
CA GLU A 205 2.31 0.48 18.40
C GLU A 205 1.42 -0.46 17.58
N ILE A 206 1.66 -0.58 16.29
CA ILE A 206 0.92 -1.51 15.43
C ILE A 206 1.18 -2.96 15.84
N LEU A 207 2.43 -3.32 16.14
CA LEU A 207 2.76 -4.67 16.62
C LEU A 207 2.02 -4.99 17.94
N ALA A 208 1.99 -4.05 18.90
CA ALA A 208 1.26 -4.23 20.15
C ALA A 208 -0.25 -4.45 19.90
N TYR A 209 -0.87 -3.69 19.00
CA TYR A 209 -2.26 -3.89 18.59
C TYR A 209 -2.48 -5.27 17.96
N THR A 210 -1.62 -5.68 17.04
CA THR A 210 -1.66 -6.97 16.35
C THR A 210 -1.59 -8.13 17.35
N LEU A 211 -0.67 -8.07 18.31
CA LEU A 211 -0.51 -9.09 19.34
C LEU A 211 -1.70 -9.15 20.32
N LEU A 212 -2.17 -8.00 20.77
CA LEU A 212 -3.33 -7.94 21.71
C LEU A 212 -4.63 -8.40 21.03
N ARG A 213 -4.78 -8.18 19.73
CA ARG A 213 -5.90 -8.68 18.92
C ARG A 213 -5.70 -10.12 18.44
N ARG A 214 -4.52 -10.72 18.67
CA ARG A 214 -4.16 -12.07 18.18
C ARG A 214 -4.37 -12.22 16.67
N LEU A 215 -3.97 -11.19 15.92
CA LEU A 215 -4.13 -11.21 14.47
C LEU A 215 -3.08 -12.12 13.82
N PRO A 216 -3.45 -12.95 12.84
CA PRO A 216 -2.48 -13.67 12.04
C PRO A 216 -1.69 -12.69 11.17
N TYR A 217 -0.38 -12.83 11.09
CA TYR A 217 0.46 -12.06 10.17
C TYR A 217 1.75 -12.81 9.84
N GLN A 218 2.33 -12.52 8.71
CA GLN A 218 3.61 -13.07 8.31
C GLN A 218 4.74 -12.35 9.05
N HIS A 219 5.57 -13.13 9.75
CA HIS A 219 6.69 -12.62 10.55
C HIS A 219 7.93 -12.32 9.71
N GLU A 220 8.12 -13.08 8.63
CA GLU A 220 9.33 -12.98 7.80
C GLU A 220 9.29 -11.76 6.92
N GLU A 221 10.43 -11.10 6.81
CA GLU A 221 10.61 -9.98 5.91
C GLU A 221 10.84 -10.47 4.47
N CYS A 222 10.52 -9.61 3.51
CA CYS A 222 10.78 -9.89 2.10
C CYS A 222 12.30 -10.09 1.87
N PRO A 223 12.75 -11.21 1.26
CA PRO A 223 14.18 -11.49 1.06
C PRO A 223 14.89 -10.42 0.22
N PHE A 224 14.15 -9.62 -0.55
CA PHE A 224 14.69 -8.52 -1.36
C PHE A 224 14.72 -7.18 -0.62
N ALA A 225 14.29 -7.10 0.64
CA ALA A 225 14.34 -5.87 1.44
C ALA A 225 15.76 -5.56 1.95
N VAL A 226 16.63 -6.55 2.00
CA VAL A 226 18.03 -6.41 2.48
C VAL A 226 18.75 -5.33 1.68
N GLY A 227 19.40 -4.38 2.41
CA GLY A 227 20.16 -3.27 1.80
C GLY A 227 19.29 -2.13 1.23
N ALA A 228 17.99 -2.11 1.51
CA ALA A 228 17.16 -0.98 1.14
C ALA A 228 17.55 0.29 1.92
N LYS A 229 17.79 1.41 1.20
CA LYS A 229 18.17 2.70 1.82
C LYS A 229 17.17 3.17 2.88
N SER A 230 15.89 2.83 2.72
CA SER A 230 14.85 3.16 3.70
C SER A 230 15.08 2.55 5.07
N LEU A 231 15.74 1.38 5.16
CA LEU A 231 16.09 0.74 6.43
C LEU A 231 17.11 1.57 7.20
N LEU A 232 18.12 2.13 6.52
CA LEU A 232 19.13 3.00 7.15
C LEU A 232 18.47 4.27 7.72
N TYR A 233 17.52 4.86 6.99
CA TYR A 233 16.80 6.03 7.50
C TYR A 233 15.90 5.67 8.69
N LYS A 234 15.24 4.50 8.66
CA LYS A 234 14.48 3.99 9.81
C LYS A 234 15.35 3.78 11.04
N GLU A 235 16.53 3.16 10.88
CA GLU A 235 17.49 2.94 11.98
C GLU A 235 17.96 4.27 12.58
N ALA A 236 18.33 5.24 11.75
CA ALA A 236 18.75 6.56 12.22
C ALA A 236 17.64 7.25 13.03
N LEU A 237 16.40 7.24 12.49
CA LEU A 237 15.25 7.80 13.17
C LEU A 237 14.87 7.03 14.44
N ASN A 238 15.07 5.70 14.48
CA ASN A 238 14.83 4.87 15.67
C ASN A 238 15.79 5.23 16.80
N LYS A 239 17.06 5.51 16.48
CA LYS A 239 18.05 5.98 17.48
C LYS A 239 17.62 7.32 18.08
N LEU A 240 17.20 8.27 17.25
CA LEU A 240 16.68 9.57 17.70
C LEU A 240 15.41 9.42 18.54
N GLU A 241 14.45 8.62 18.09
CA GLU A 241 13.19 8.36 18.80
C GLU A 241 13.43 7.67 20.15
N HIS A 242 14.45 6.80 20.25
CA HIS A 242 14.80 6.17 21.54
C HIS A 242 15.32 7.19 22.54
N ALA A 243 16.17 8.12 22.10
CA ALA A 243 16.74 9.17 22.94
C ALA A 243 15.72 10.28 23.24
N MET A 244 14.88 10.63 22.27
CA MET A 244 13.91 11.73 22.34
C MET A 244 12.55 11.24 21.81
N PRO A 245 11.73 10.59 22.66
CA PRO A 245 10.43 10.05 22.26
C PRO A 245 9.50 11.12 21.67
N GLY A 246 8.93 10.84 20.50
CA GLY A 246 8.06 11.77 19.76
C GLY A 246 8.75 12.50 18.60
N THR A 247 10.06 12.33 18.43
CA THR A 247 10.83 12.98 17.35
C THR A 247 10.26 12.69 15.96
N LYS A 248 9.93 11.44 15.64
CA LYS A 248 9.35 11.07 14.34
C LYS A 248 8.01 11.75 14.10
N GLN A 249 7.15 11.78 15.13
CA GLN A 249 5.85 12.43 15.02
C GLN A 249 6.01 13.93 14.80
N VAL A 250 6.84 14.59 15.58
CA VAL A 250 7.10 16.05 15.44
C VAL A 250 7.66 16.34 14.05
N PHE A 251 8.64 15.57 13.59
CA PHE A 251 9.25 15.72 12.27
C PHE A 251 8.21 15.67 11.14
N LEU A 252 7.37 14.62 11.13
CA LEU A 252 6.34 14.48 10.12
C LEU A 252 5.23 15.53 10.24
N GLU A 253 4.69 15.77 11.43
CA GLU A 253 3.59 16.73 11.62
C GLU A 253 4.00 18.17 11.35
N GLN A 254 5.22 18.57 11.71
CA GLN A 254 5.70 19.93 11.41
C GLN A 254 5.95 20.10 9.91
N TYR A 255 6.45 19.05 9.23
CA TYR A 255 6.55 19.04 7.78
C TYR A 255 5.17 19.27 7.13
N LEU A 256 4.19 18.44 7.46
CA LEU A 256 2.83 18.52 6.91
C LEU A 256 2.13 19.87 7.21
N LYS A 257 2.42 20.47 8.37
CA LYS A 257 1.78 21.71 8.80
C LYS A 257 2.45 22.97 8.23
N LYS A 258 3.79 22.98 8.15
CA LYS A 258 4.56 24.20 7.86
C LYS A 258 5.22 24.21 6.49
N ILE A 259 5.73 23.05 6.05
CA ILE A 259 6.59 22.99 4.85
C ILE A 259 5.80 22.54 3.62
N GLU A 260 5.01 21.49 3.74
CA GLU A 260 4.20 20.97 2.61
C GLU A 260 3.31 22.06 1.97
N PRO A 261 2.57 22.91 2.72
CA PRO A 261 1.76 23.95 2.12
C PRO A 261 2.58 25.00 1.35
N VAL A 262 3.77 25.34 1.86
CA VAL A 262 4.69 26.29 1.19
C VAL A 262 5.21 25.69 -0.12
N LEU A 263 5.63 24.43 -0.08
CA LEU A 263 6.10 23.73 -1.29
C LEU A 263 4.98 23.60 -2.32
N LYS A 264 3.77 23.26 -1.91
CA LYS A 264 2.60 23.16 -2.80
C LYS A 264 2.25 24.54 -3.40
N GLY A 265 2.31 25.61 -2.63
CA GLY A 265 2.03 26.97 -3.09
C GLY A 265 3.13 27.53 -4.01
N GLY A 266 4.39 27.29 -3.69
CA GLY A 266 5.53 27.82 -4.45
C GLY A 266 5.92 27.00 -5.69
N LEU A 267 5.66 25.68 -5.69
CA LEU A 267 5.95 24.78 -6.80
C LEU A 267 4.69 24.37 -7.58
N ALA A 268 3.57 25.04 -7.34
CA ALA A 268 2.31 24.83 -8.08
C ALA A 268 2.40 25.23 -9.57
N SER A 269 3.62 25.47 -10.08
CA SER A 269 3.90 25.65 -11.49
C SER A 269 3.86 24.29 -12.18
N GLU A 270 2.93 24.15 -13.12
CA GLU A 270 2.82 23.05 -14.08
C GLU A 270 2.60 21.67 -13.48
N GLU A 271 1.39 21.42 -12.98
CA GLU A 271 0.93 20.03 -12.92
C GLU A 271 1.11 19.43 -14.32
N ALA A 272 2.07 18.51 -14.45
CA ALA A 272 2.31 17.82 -15.72
C ALA A 272 0.98 17.26 -16.23
N LYS A 273 0.52 17.73 -17.37
CA LYS A 273 -0.73 17.27 -17.99
C LYS A 273 -0.61 15.77 -18.20
N LEU A 274 -1.42 15.02 -17.47
CA LEU A 274 -1.49 13.58 -17.64
C LEU A 274 -2.21 13.27 -18.96
N LYS A 275 -1.62 12.35 -19.72
CA LYS A 275 -2.23 11.74 -20.90
C LYS A 275 -2.63 10.31 -20.56
N GLU A 276 -3.47 9.72 -21.37
CA GLU A 276 -3.74 8.30 -21.29
C GLU A 276 -2.62 7.49 -21.97
N CYS A 277 -2.19 6.42 -21.29
CA CYS A 277 -1.26 5.46 -21.88
C CYS A 277 -1.92 4.79 -23.09
N GLU A 278 -1.30 4.84 -24.26
CA GLU A 278 -1.80 4.22 -25.51
C GLU A 278 -2.02 2.71 -25.40
N ARG A 279 -1.33 2.04 -24.44
CA ARG A 279 -1.45 0.59 -24.21
C ARG A 279 -2.56 0.21 -23.24
N CYS A 280 -2.78 0.96 -22.19
CA CYS A 280 -3.66 0.55 -21.10
C CYS A 280 -4.61 1.64 -20.59
N GLY A 281 -4.56 2.85 -21.14
CA GLY A 281 -5.38 3.97 -20.69
C GLY A 281 -5.02 4.53 -19.30
N TYR A 282 -3.93 4.04 -18.66
CA TYR A 282 -3.49 4.52 -17.34
C TYR A 282 -2.90 5.94 -17.46
N PRO A 283 -3.19 6.85 -16.51
CA PRO A 283 -2.63 8.20 -16.55
C PRO A 283 -1.10 8.21 -16.52
N THR A 284 -0.49 8.95 -17.43
CA THR A 284 0.96 9.04 -17.59
C THR A 284 1.36 10.38 -18.19
N THR A 285 2.61 10.78 -18.01
CA THR A 285 3.18 11.98 -18.65
C THR A 285 3.74 11.72 -20.06
N GLY A 286 3.94 10.45 -20.42
CA GLY A 286 4.42 10.04 -21.75
C GLY A 286 3.35 9.26 -22.54
N GLU A 287 3.67 8.82 -23.75
CA GLU A 287 2.79 8.02 -24.60
C GLU A 287 2.46 6.66 -23.97
N VAL A 288 3.47 5.99 -23.43
CA VAL A 288 3.32 4.68 -22.78
C VAL A 288 3.76 4.77 -21.31
N CYS A 289 2.93 4.32 -20.38
CA CYS A 289 3.23 4.40 -18.95
C CYS A 289 4.43 3.52 -18.55
N ALA A 290 5.05 3.86 -17.42
CA ALA A 290 6.23 3.14 -16.92
C ALA A 290 5.96 1.64 -16.68
N PHE A 291 4.75 1.26 -16.26
CA PHE A 291 4.35 -0.13 -16.08
C PHE A 291 4.39 -0.87 -17.42
N CYS A 292 3.68 -0.40 -18.44
CA CYS A 292 3.66 -1.04 -19.76
C CYS A 292 5.06 -1.14 -20.38
N ARG A 293 5.86 -0.06 -20.35
CA ARG A 293 7.24 -0.09 -20.86
C ARG A 293 8.10 -1.15 -20.18
N THR A 294 7.97 -1.27 -18.85
CA THR A 294 8.78 -2.21 -18.06
C THR A 294 8.38 -3.65 -18.37
N TRP A 295 7.09 -3.95 -18.43
CA TRP A 295 6.59 -5.28 -18.72
C TRP A 295 6.81 -5.68 -20.19
N ASP A 296 6.63 -4.77 -21.16
CA ASP A 296 6.96 -5.02 -22.56
C ASP A 296 8.46 -5.33 -22.76
N GLN A 297 9.34 -4.63 -22.04
CA GLN A 297 10.77 -4.91 -22.05
C GLN A 297 11.04 -6.34 -21.53
N ALA A 298 10.42 -6.72 -20.41
CA ALA A 298 10.58 -8.04 -19.83
C ALA A 298 10.07 -9.14 -20.77
N TYR A 299 8.91 -8.96 -21.39
CA TYR A 299 8.37 -9.92 -22.35
C TYR A 299 9.28 -10.14 -23.55
N ARG A 300 9.84 -9.06 -24.12
CA ARG A 300 10.83 -9.16 -25.22
C ARG A 300 12.05 -9.99 -24.82
N TRP A 301 12.57 -9.79 -23.61
CA TRP A 301 13.71 -10.56 -23.13
C TRP A 301 13.35 -12.00 -22.74
N ALA A 302 12.17 -12.23 -22.14
CA ALA A 302 11.70 -13.56 -21.79
C ALA A 302 11.52 -14.45 -23.03
N LYS A 303 10.98 -13.91 -24.13
CA LYS A 303 10.91 -14.61 -25.43
C LYS A 303 12.29 -14.96 -25.96
N LYS A 304 13.23 -14.01 -25.99
CA LYS A 304 14.61 -14.27 -26.44
C LYS A 304 15.32 -15.35 -25.62
N ARG A 305 14.92 -15.53 -24.34
CA ARG A 305 15.47 -16.55 -23.44
C ARG A 305 14.62 -17.84 -23.39
N THR A 306 13.66 -17.97 -24.28
CA THR A 306 12.71 -19.13 -24.32
C THR A 306 11.92 -19.38 -23.03
N GLN A 307 11.80 -18.35 -22.19
CA GLN A 307 10.98 -18.41 -20.97
C GLN A 307 9.49 -18.15 -21.24
N LEU A 308 9.18 -17.54 -22.38
CA LEU A 308 7.82 -17.34 -22.89
C LEU A 308 7.78 -17.74 -24.38
N SER A 309 6.62 -18.27 -24.83
CA SER A 309 6.40 -18.55 -26.25
C SER A 309 6.41 -17.25 -27.08
N GLU A 310 6.74 -17.35 -28.37
CA GLU A 310 6.72 -16.21 -29.28
C GLU A 310 5.33 -15.57 -29.41
N GLU A 311 4.27 -16.36 -29.23
CA GLU A 311 2.88 -15.90 -29.29
C GLU A 311 2.44 -15.19 -28.00
N ALA A 312 3.17 -15.35 -26.88
CA ALA A 312 2.79 -14.74 -25.61
C ALA A 312 2.70 -13.22 -25.75
N ARG A 313 1.55 -12.64 -25.42
CA ARG A 313 1.33 -11.20 -25.41
C ARG A 313 1.14 -10.70 -23.98
N PHE A 314 1.66 -9.52 -23.72
CA PHE A 314 1.44 -8.84 -22.46
C PHE A 314 0.06 -8.14 -22.50
N ASP A 315 -0.84 -8.52 -21.61
CA ASP A 315 -2.06 -7.76 -21.31
C ASP A 315 -1.82 -6.98 -20.02
N PRO A 316 -1.97 -5.65 -20.04
CA PRO A 316 -1.80 -4.84 -18.85
C PRO A 316 -2.93 -5.00 -17.82
N ARG A 317 -4.07 -5.58 -18.18
CA ARG A 317 -5.19 -5.81 -17.27
C ARG A 317 -4.93 -7.04 -16.40
N PRO A 318 -5.01 -6.94 -15.06
CA PRO A 318 -4.81 -8.09 -14.19
C PRO A 318 -6.02 -9.03 -14.24
N ALA A 319 -5.75 -10.34 -14.27
CA ALA A 319 -6.78 -11.33 -13.96
C ALA A 319 -7.05 -11.27 -12.44
N LEU A 320 -8.33 -11.19 -12.05
CA LEU A 320 -8.78 -11.09 -10.66
C LEU A 320 -9.37 -12.41 -10.20
N THR A 321 -9.10 -12.80 -8.95
CA THR A 321 -9.79 -13.90 -8.26
C THR A 321 -10.45 -13.33 -7.02
N PHE A 322 -11.74 -13.58 -6.84
CA PHE A 322 -12.54 -13.08 -5.72
C PHE A 322 -12.76 -14.17 -4.66
N PHE A 323 -12.71 -13.79 -3.38
CA PHE A 323 -13.04 -14.65 -2.25
C PHE A 323 -14.00 -13.90 -1.30
N PRO A 324 -15.16 -14.48 -0.89
CA PRO A 324 -15.74 -15.67 -1.53
C PRO A 324 -15.98 -15.44 -3.02
N GLU A 325 -16.08 -16.51 -3.78
CA GLU A 325 -16.40 -16.41 -5.21
C GLU A 325 -17.70 -15.62 -5.41
N GLN A 326 -17.60 -14.45 -6.05
CA GLN A 326 -18.79 -13.70 -6.44
C GLN A 326 -19.37 -14.36 -7.70
N PRO A 327 -20.70 -14.48 -7.81
CA PRO A 327 -21.30 -14.87 -9.09
C PRO A 327 -20.83 -13.86 -10.14
N ARG A 328 -20.26 -14.36 -11.24
CA ARG A 328 -19.84 -13.50 -12.36
C ARG A 328 -21.10 -12.86 -12.94
N ASP A 329 -21.18 -11.53 -12.86
CA ASP A 329 -22.13 -10.77 -13.66
C ASP A 329 -21.72 -10.90 -15.14
N GLU A 330 -22.40 -11.76 -15.88
CA GLU A 330 -22.16 -12.01 -17.32
C GLU A 330 -22.29 -10.74 -18.18
N ALA A 331 -22.79 -9.64 -17.60
CA ALA A 331 -23.02 -8.35 -18.28
C ALA A 331 -21.76 -7.46 -18.41
N LYS A 332 -20.59 -7.83 -17.83
CA LYS A 332 -19.38 -6.99 -17.83
C LYS A 332 -18.26 -7.43 -18.79
N ASP A 333 -18.47 -8.50 -19.54
CA ASP A 333 -17.52 -8.86 -20.60
C ASP A 333 -17.75 -7.94 -21.82
N PRO A 334 -16.77 -7.11 -22.21
CA PRO A 334 -16.88 -6.35 -23.44
C PRO A 334 -16.87 -7.35 -24.61
N ALA A 335 -17.86 -7.23 -25.48
CA ALA A 335 -17.97 -8.05 -26.68
C ALA A 335 -16.62 -8.07 -27.44
N PRO A 336 -16.22 -9.22 -28.00
CA PRO A 336 -14.99 -9.28 -28.81
C PRO A 336 -15.12 -8.31 -29.97
N PRO A 337 -14.03 -7.63 -30.37
CA PRO A 337 -14.06 -6.68 -31.48
C PRO A 337 -14.56 -7.40 -32.74
N SER A 338 -15.61 -6.87 -33.34
CA SER A 338 -16.17 -7.38 -34.58
C SER A 338 -15.07 -7.39 -35.66
N ALA A 339 -14.91 -8.55 -36.32
CA ALA A 339 -14.04 -8.67 -37.46
C ALA A 339 -14.48 -7.69 -38.54
N ALA A 340 -13.57 -6.81 -38.99
CA ALA A 340 -13.83 -5.94 -40.13
C ALA A 340 -14.08 -6.78 -41.38
N PRO A 341 -15.05 -6.43 -42.21
CA PRO A 341 -15.26 -7.12 -43.49
C PRO A 341 -14.08 -6.90 -44.45
N ARG A 342 -13.75 -7.92 -45.19
CA ARG A 342 -12.71 -7.91 -46.26
C ARG A 342 -13.03 -6.93 -47.38
#